data_cee25a69ef87d8358d6f25d1ad310f67
#
_entry.id   cee25a69ef87d8358d6f25d1ad310f67
#
_cell.length_a   1.000
_cell.length_b   1.000
_cell.length_c   1.000
_cell.angle_alpha   90.00
_cell.angle_beta   90.00
_cell.angle_gamma   90.00
#
_symmetry.space_group_name_H-M   'P 1'
#
loop_
_entity.id
_entity.type
_entity.pdbx_description
1 polymer ?
#
loop_
_entity_poly.entity_id
_entity_poly.type
_entity_poly.pdbx_seq_one_letter_code
_entity_poly.pdbx_strand_id
1 'polypeptide(L)'
;MLTSAMLVGCSKEPVATASHAASSKPDMAQAAAPPRGPITVPVCDQPTTYDRVPQRAVVHGINLIETFLYLGLADRLVGYGGLRDIHRLPPAMQTQLTQVPDLSNQNMNLETLLNAQPDFVFSGWSYGFRQGQITPNGLKELGIASYVLTESCIRQVARERVSLEDTFADLLTLGRIFDIEARAQKLVDGQRAQLKNITGALQGVTHKPKVFVFDSGTDIPVTTGPYAMPHAMIEAAGAVNIFDDLNSSWMRGNWEDVIARNPDWIVIVDNDQPTPDGKRQFLLSKPELSDVTAIREQKFVLMDFAEATPGPRNVEATHRLAHALHPAHITLP
;
A
#
# COMPACT_ATOMS: atom_id res chain seq x y z
N MET A 1 69.74 29.85 -50.76
CA MET A 1 69.94 31.29 -51.14
C MET A 1 69.18 32.15 -50.16
N LEU A 2 69.97 33.00 -49.51
CA LEU A 2 69.67 34.31 -48.86
C LEU A 2 68.51 34.34 -47.84
N THR A 3 68.80 34.32 -46.55
CA THR A 3 69.15 35.46 -45.64
C THR A 3 68.18 36.66 -45.68
N SER A 4 67.49 36.92 -44.59
CA SER A 4 67.67 38.18 -43.89
C SER A 4 66.96 38.20 -42.55
N ALA A 5 67.71 38.50 -41.53
CA ALA A 5 67.27 38.80 -40.17
C ALA A 5 66.98 40.36 -40.13
N MET A 6 66.03 40.75 -39.26
CA MET A 6 66.13 42.06 -38.57
C MET A 6 65.43 42.01 -37.21
N LEU A 7 66.22 42.41 -36.23
CA LEU A 7 65.91 42.69 -34.82
C LEU A 7 65.14 44.00 -34.64
N VAL A 8 64.75 44.22 -33.39
CA VAL A 8 64.39 45.45 -32.64
C VAL A 8 62.90 45.56 -32.38
N GLY A 9 62.41 45.62 -31.18
CA GLY A 9 62.74 46.38 -30.02
C GLY A 9 61.81 46.09 -28.83
N CYS A 10 62.40 46.14 -27.68
CA CYS A 10 61.76 46.05 -26.35
C CYS A 10 60.85 47.26 -26.06
N SER A 11 59.67 47.04 -25.56
CA SER A 11 58.97 47.98 -24.66
C SER A 11 58.33 47.25 -23.55
N LYS A 12 58.81 47.49 -22.34
CA LYS A 12 58.20 47.06 -21.11
C LYS A 12 57.08 48.02 -20.75
N GLU A 13 55.83 47.48 -20.56
CA GLU A 13 54.80 48.17 -19.80
C GLU A 13 54.37 47.28 -18.64
N PRO A 14 53.99 47.84 -17.47
CA PRO A 14 53.77 47.04 -16.25
C PRO A 14 52.38 46.43 -16.26
N VAL A 15 52.34 45.11 -15.97
CA VAL A 15 51.11 44.35 -15.77
C VAL A 15 50.54 44.73 -14.41
N ALA A 16 49.35 45.35 -14.43
CA ALA A 16 48.54 45.53 -13.23
C ALA A 16 47.98 44.17 -12.78
N THR A 17 48.37 43.71 -11.62
CA THR A 17 47.80 42.55 -10.93
C THR A 17 46.40 42.88 -10.43
N ALA A 18 45.37 42.43 -11.15
CA ALA A 18 44.00 42.41 -10.64
C ALA A 18 43.85 41.24 -9.63
N SER A 19 43.76 41.62 -8.38
CA SER A 19 43.43 40.74 -7.27
C SER A 19 41.98 40.30 -7.44
N HIS A 20 41.75 39.02 -7.81
CA HIS A 20 40.43 38.39 -7.75
C HIS A 20 40.16 38.07 -6.29
N ALA A 21 39.39 38.93 -5.64
CA ALA A 21 38.75 38.57 -4.37
C ALA A 21 37.71 37.47 -4.63
N ALA A 22 38.05 36.23 -4.28
CA ALA A 22 37.12 35.14 -4.24
C ALA A 22 36.10 35.43 -3.10
N SER A 23 34.89 35.85 -3.50
CA SER A 23 33.73 35.92 -2.61
C SER A 23 33.31 34.50 -2.24
N SER A 24 33.83 33.99 -1.16
CA SER A 24 33.29 32.78 -0.50
C SER A 24 31.93 33.15 0.07
N LYS A 25 30.85 32.68 -0.60
CA LYS A 25 29.52 32.62 0.01
C LYS A 25 29.64 31.69 1.23
N PRO A 26 29.13 32.12 2.40
CA PRO A 26 29.06 31.18 3.52
C PRO A 26 28.09 30.06 3.12
N ASP A 27 28.60 28.83 3.16
CA ASP A 27 27.83 27.62 3.10
C ASP A 27 26.94 27.62 4.36
N MET A 28 25.68 28.06 4.18
CA MET A 28 24.67 27.92 5.22
C MET A 28 24.37 26.44 5.33
N ALA A 29 25.20 25.72 6.10
CA ALA A 29 24.87 24.43 6.62
C ALA A 29 23.46 24.55 7.24
N GLN A 30 22.47 23.98 6.58
CA GLN A 30 21.10 23.95 7.05
C GLN A 30 21.15 23.22 8.40
N ALA A 31 21.01 23.97 9.49
CA ALA A 31 21.00 23.43 10.84
C ALA A 31 19.92 22.32 10.85
N ALA A 32 20.35 21.09 11.10
CA ALA A 32 19.42 19.97 11.26
C ALA A 32 18.41 20.38 12.34
N ALA A 33 17.13 20.26 12.02
CA ALA A 33 16.08 20.50 13.00
C ALA A 33 16.34 19.66 14.24
N PRO A 34 16.07 20.18 15.46
CA PRO A 34 16.31 19.42 16.69
C PRO A 34 15.54 18.09 16.60
N PRO A 35 16.12 16.99 17.11
CA PRO A 35 15.46 15.69 17.06
C PRO A 35 14.10 15.78 17.75
N ARG A 36 13.07 15.28 17.06
CA ARG A 36 11.70 15.22 17.57
C ARG A 36 11.68 14.38 18.85
N GLY A 37 10.95 14.84 19.86
CA GLY A 37 10.68 14.09 21.08
C GLY A 37 9.79 12.85 20.84
N PRO A 38 9.61 12.00 21.86
CA PRO A 38 8.75 10.82 21.78
C PRO A 38 7.33 11.16 21.35
N ILE A 39 6.74 10.27 20.56
CA ILE A 39 5.31 10.35 20.19
C ILE A 39 4.59 9.08 20.63
N THR A 40 3.34 9.22 21.02
CA THR A 40 2.46 8.09 21.32
C THR A 40 1.29 8.08 20.35
N VAL A 41 1.03 6.92 19.77
CA VAL A 41 -0.10 6.65 18.86
C VAL A 41 -0.79 5.35 19.26
N PRO A 42 -2.10 5.19 18.99
CA PRO A 42 -2.76 3.90 19.18
C PRO A 42 -2.30 2.90 18.11
N VAL A 43 -2.01 1.68 18.53
CA VAL A 43 -1.73 0.52 17.67
C VAL A 43 -2.54 -0.65 18.19
N CYS A 44 -3.49 -1.17 17.42
CA CYS A 44 -4.46 -2.16 17.89
C CYS A 44 -5.07 -1.79 19.26
N ASP A 45 -5.54 -0.54 19.40
CA ASP A 45 -6.15 0.05 20.60
C ASP A 45 -5.21 0.13 21.83
N GLN A 46 -3.92 -0.09 21.65
CA GLN A 46 -2.92 0.04 22.69
C GLN A 46 -2.02 1.28 22.45
N PRO A 47 -1.80 2.13 23.46
CA PRO A 47 -0.87 3.25 23.32
C PRO A 47 0.54 2.72 23.10
N THR A 48 1.14 3.11 21.97
CA THR A 48 2.50 2.71 21.59
C THR A 48 3.35 3.96 21.41
N THR A 49 4.48 4.01 22.12
CA THR A 49 5.41 5.14 22.09
C THR A 49 6.61 4.83 21.21
N TYR A 50 6.97 5.81 20.38
CA TYR A 50 8.14 5.83 19.53
C TYR A 50 9.05 6.95 20.02
N ASP A 51 10.21 6.59 20.58
CA ASP A 51 11.13 7.53 21.24
C ASP A 51 11.87 8.42 20.24
N ARG A 52 11.98 7.96 19.00
CA ARG A 52 12.67 8.66 17.91
C ARG A 52 12.06 8.33 16.57
N VAL A 53 12.34 9.15 15.57
CA VAL A 53 11.98 8.87 14.17
C VAL A 53 12.82 7.70 13.67
N PRO A 54 12.19 6.60 13.20
CA PRO A 54 12.92 5.45 12.67
C PRO A 54 13.75 5.79 11.44
N GLN A 55 14.92 5.17 11.33
CA GLN A 55 15.87 5.39 10.24
C GLN A 55 16.09 4.16 9.36
N ARG A 56 15.77 2.99 9.88
CA ARG A 56 16.08 1.69 9.26
C ARG A 56 14.85 0.80 9.31
N ALA A 57 13.95 1.00 8.34
CA ALA A 57 12.69 0.27 8.29
C ALA A 57 12.78 -1.01 7.44
N VAL A 58 12.12 -2.06 7.91
CA VAL A 58 11.77 -3.22 7.11
C VAL A 58 10.24 -3.29 6.98
N VAL A 59 9.76 -3.51 5.77
CA VAL A 59 8.33 -3.59 5.45
C VAL A 59 8.01 -4.93 4.81
N HIS A 60 6.91 -5.56 5.22
CA HIS A 60 6.53 -6.88 4.72
C HIS A 60 5.09 -6.90 4.17
N GLY A 61 4.96 -7.27 2.91
CA GLY A 61 3.70 -7.33 2.15
C GLY A 61 3.59 -6.25 1.08
N ILE A 62 3.14 -6.62 -0.12
CA ILE A 62 3.11 -5.71 -1.29
C ILE A 62 2.36 -4.41 -1.00
N ASN A 63 1.18 -4.48 -0.40
CA ASN A 63 0.35 -3.32 -0.07
C ASN A 63 1.01 -2.39 0.97
N LEU A 64 1.77 -2.95 1.91
CA LEU A 64 2.49 -2.19 2.93
C LEU A 64 3.76 -1.55 2.34
N ILE A 65 4.44 -2.24 1.43
CA ILE A 65 5.54 -1.68 0.64
C ILE A 65 5.03 -0.48 -0.17
N GLU A 66 3.90 -0.63 -0.89
CA GLU A 66 3.27 0.47 -1.63
C GLU A 66 2.92 1.64 -0.71
N THR A 67 2.37 1.37 0.47
CA THR A 67 2.06 2.39 1.48
C THR A 67 3.31 3.19 1.88
N PHE A 68 4.41 2.51 2.11
CA PHE A 68 5.68 3.13 2.51
C PHE A 68 6.28 3.98 1.38
N LEU A 69 6.26 3.45 0.15
CA LEU A 69 6.72 4.18 -1.05
C LEU A 69 5.81 5.37 -1.40
N TYR A 70 4.50 5.22 -1.24
CA TYR A 70 3.51 6.27 -1.45
C TYR A 70 3.73 7.46 -0.50
N LEU A 71 4.11 7.18 0.74
CA LEU A 71 4.52 8.19 1.73
C LEU A 71 5.88 8.84 1.41
N GLY A 72 6.63 8.31 0.42
CA GLY A 72 7.96 8.81 0.05
C GLY A 72 9.04 8.45 1.07
N LEU A 73 8.94 7.26 1.68
CA LEU A 73 9.85 6.75 2.71
C LEU A 73 10.85 5.71 2.17
N ALA A 74 11.07 5.66 0.86
CA ALA A 74 12.00 4.70 0.24
C ALA A 74 13.42 4.79 0.82
N ASP A 75 13.88 5.99 1.18
CA ASP A 75 15.18 6.26 1.79
C ASP A 75 15.32 5.68 3.22
N ARG A 76 14.22 5.30 3.84
CA ARG A 76 14.19 4.65 5.15
C ARG A 76 14.23 3.13 5.06
N LEU A 77 14.03 2.55 3.88
CA LEU A 77 14.01 1.10 3.71
C LEU A 77 15.44 0.53 3.74
N VAL A 78 15.66 -0.43 4.62
CA VAL A 78 16.86 -1.28 4.65
C VAL A 78 16.56 -2.70 4.15
N GLY A 79 15.30 -2.99 3.86
CA GLY A 79 14.84 -4.23 3.27
C GLY A 79 13.33 -4.32 3.20
N TYR A 80 12.85 -5.20 2.36
CA TYR A 80 11.42 -5.53 2.26
C TYR A 80 11.23 -7.05 2.14
N GLY A 81 10.01 -7.53 2.35
CA GLY A 81 9.67 -8.93 2.15
C GLY A 81 8.22 -9.13 1.73
N GLY A 82 7.88 -10.36 1.33
CA GLY A 82 6.52 -10.71 0.90
C GLY A 82 6.11 -10.11 -0.45
N LEU A 83 7.07 -9.70 -1.27
CA LEU A 83 6.88 -9.26 -2.65
C LEU A 83 7.39 -10.35 -3.59
N ARG A 84 6.49 -11.12 -4.21
CA ARG A 84 6.84 -12.24 -5.07
C ARG A 84 7.40 -11.81 -6.42
N ASP A 85 6.85 -10.72 -6.95
CA ASP A 85 7.23 -10.15 -8.25
C ASP A 85 7.18 -8.63 -8.16
N ILE A 86 8.31 -7.99 -8.39
CA ILE A 86 8.43 -6.52 -8.36
C ILE A 86 7.58 -5.84 -9.45
N HIS A 87 7.30 -6.55 -10.56
CA HIS A 87 6.48 -6.00 -11.65
C HIS A 87 5.01 -5.81 -11.29
N ARG A 88 4.58 -6.34 -10.16
CA ARG A 88 3.24 -6.05 -9.60
C ARG A 88 3.12 -4.66 -8.99
N LEU A 89 4.24 -4.03 -8.69
CA LEU A 89 4.26 -2.63 -8.26
C LEU A 89 4.13 -1.69 -9.46
N PRO A 90 3.54 -0.50 -9.30
CA PRO A 90 3.61 0.57 -10.30
C PRO A 90 5.07 0.88 -10.70
N PRO A 91 5.37 1.15 -12.00
CA PRO A 91 6.76 1.34 -12.47
C PRO A 91 7.57 2.37 -11.67
N ALA A 92 6.93 3.46 -11.25
CA ALA A 92 7.58 4.48 -10.41
C ALA A 92 8.01 3.93 -9.03
N MET A 93 7.28 2.98 -8.46
CA MET A 93 7.61 2.32 -7.21
C MET A 93 8.69 1.26 -7.39
N GLN A 94 8.69 0.52 -8.51
CA GLN A 94 9.77 -0.41 -8.84
C GLN A 94 11.14 0.29 -8.82
N THR A 95 11.22 1.47 -9.45
CA THR A 95 12.44 2.28 -9.48
C THR A 95 12.92 2.65 -8.08
N GLN A 96 12.02 2.95 -7.14
CA GLN A 96 12.37 3.30 -5.76
C GLN A 96 12.97 2.12 -4.97
N LEU A 97 12.65 0.87 -5.35
CA LEU A 97 13.17 -0.34 -4.69
C LEU A 97 14.47 -0.88 -5.27
N THR A 98 14.99 -0.33 -6.36
CA THR A 98 16.14 -0.88 -7.11
C THR A 98 17.38 -1.14 -6.23
N GLN A 99 17.59 -0.35 -5.18
CA GLN A 99 18.72 -0.47 -4.26
C GLN A 99 18.34 -1.05 -2.89
N VAL A 100 17.08 -1.42 -2.69
CA VAL A 100 16.60 -1.98 -1.42
C VAL A 100 16.62 -3.49 -1.51
N PRO A 101 17.27 -4.21 -0.57
CA PRO A 101 17.32 -5.66 -0.58
C PRO A 101 15.94 -6.30 -0.43
N ASP A 102 15.65 -7.29 -1.27
CA ASP A 102 14.57 -8.25 -1.02
C ASP A 102 15.07 -9.28 0.00
N LEU A 103 14.51 -9.24 1.19
CA LEU A 103 14.89 -10.13 2.29
C LEU A 103 14.19 -11.49 2.20
N SER A 104 13.02 -11.54 1.57
CA SER A 104 12.27 -12.78 1.35
C SER A 104 11.05 -12.54 0.44
N ASN A 105 10.93 -13.30 -0.61
CA ASN A 105 9.73 -13.25 -1.48
C ASN A 105 8.47 -13.88 -0.85
N GLN A 106 8.60 -14.48 0.32
CA GLN A 106 7.52 -15.07 1.10
C GLN A 106 7.55 -14.57 2.55
N ASN A 107 7.37 -15.46 3.51
CA ASN A 107 7.46 -15.12 4.93
C ASN A 107 8.92 -14.91 5.35
N MET A 108 9.21 -13.76 5.90
CA MET A 108 10.52 -13.45 6.47
C MET A 108 10.69 -14.19 7.81
N ASN A 109 11.86 -14.75 8.05
CA ASN A 109 12.23 -15.27 9.35
C ASN A 109 12.98 -14.20 10.20
N LEU A 110 13.06 -14.44 11.50
CA LEU A 110 13.67 -13.48 12.43
C LEU A 110 15.15 -13.26 12.16
N GLU A 111 15.91 -14.30 11.78
CA GLU A 111 17.34 -14.18 11.48
C GLU A 111 17.60 -13.26 10.29
N THR A 112 16.86 -13.48 9.19
CA THR A 112 16.95 -12.61 8.00
C THR A 112 16.59 -11.17 8.33
N LEU A 113 15.55 -10.96 9.14
CA LEU A 113 15.17 -9.64 9.61
C LEU A 113 16.28 -8.96 10.40
N LEU A 114 16.86 -9.65 11.39
CA LEU A 114 17.91 -9.10 12.26
C LEU A 114 19.20 -8.80 11.50
N ASN A 115 19.53 -9.58 10.46
CA ASN A 115 20.69 -9.32 9.61
C ASN A 115 20.58 -7.99 8.86
N ALA A 116 19.36 -7.50 8.56
CA ALA A 116 19.14 -6.17 8.00
C ALA A 116 19.30 -5.04 9.02
N GLN A 117 19.45 -5.36 10.31
CA GLN A 117 19.61 -4.40 11.43
C GLN A 117 18.54 -3.29 11.41
N PRO A 118 17.25 -3.61 11.39
CA PRO A 118 16.20 -2.61 11.41
C PRO A 118 16.05 -1.98 12.79
N ASP A 119 15.60 -0.74 12.85
CA ASP A 119 15.06 -0.11 14.05
C ASP A 119 13.54 -0.01 14.04
N PHE A 120 12.92 -0.40 12.92
CA PHE A 120 11.46 -0.36 12.74
C PHE A 120 10.98 -1.45 11.78
N VAL A 121 9.82 -2.05 12.09
CA VAL A 121 9.14 -3.02 11.22
C VAL A 121 7.69 -2.61 11.02
N PHE A 122 7.26 -2.48 9.76
CA PHE A 122 5.86 -2.31 9.38
C PHE A 122 5.32 -3.59 8.78
N SER A 123 4.33 -4.17 9.43
CA SER A 123 3.69 -5.40 9.01
C SER A 123 2.28 -5.51 9.59
N GLY A 124 1.56 -6.57 9.25
CA GLY A 124 0.24 -6.87 9.82
C GLY A 124 0.15 -8.32 10.26
N TRP A 125 -0.80 -8.63 11.14
CA TRP A 125 -1.13 -10.00 11.48
C TRP A 125 -1.63 -10.74 10.23
N SER A 126 -1.03 -11.89 9.95
CA SER A 126 -1.18 -12.65 8.69
C SER A 126 -0.60 -12.01 7.43
N TYR A 127 -0.01 -10.80 7.55
CA TYR A 127 0.74 -10.13 6.48
C TYR A 127 2.26 -10.14 6.75
N GLY A 128 2.72 -10.86 7.75
CA GLY A 128 4.13 -10.99 8.15
C GLY A 128 4.27 -11.27 9.64
N PHE A 129 3.46 -10.62 10.50
CA PHE A 129 3.42 -10.99 11.91
C PHE A 129 2.64 -12.29 12.12
N ARG A 130 3.24 -13.21 12.86
CA ARG A 130 2.65 -14.52 13.21
C ARG A 130 3.09 -14.95 14.60
N GLN A 131 2.17 -15.53 15.36
CA GLN A 131 2.49 -16.15 16.65
C GLN A 131 3.55 -17.26 16.47
N GLY A 132 4.53 -17.30 17.35
CA GLY A 132 5.66 -18.24 17.27
C GLY A 132 6.72 -17.91 16.22
N GLN A 133 6.60 -16.77 15.51
CA GLN A 133 7.56 -16.27 14.54
C GLN A 133 7.92 -14.81 14.89
N ILE A 134 7.78 -13.88 13.94
CA ILE A 134 7.98 -12.44 14.18
C ILE A 134 6.69 -11.87 14.76
N THR A 135 6.78 -11.22 15.92
CA THR A 135 5.66 -10.55 16.60
C THR A 135 6.06 -9.16 17.06
N PRO A 136 5.12 -8.19 17.20
CA PRO A 136 5.41 -6.87 17.75
C PRO A 136 6.08 -6.92 19.14
N ASN A 137 5.61 -7.82 20.01
CA ASN A 137 6.19 -7.98 21.36
C ASN A 137 7.63 -8.53 21.29
N GLY A 138 7.90 -9.55 20.48
CA GLY A 138 9.25 -10.08 20.30
C GLY A 138 10.21 -9.05 19.72
N LEU A 139 9.76 -8.20 18.78
CA LEU A 139 10.55 -7.09 18.26
C LEU A 139 10.87 -6.05 19.33
N LYS A 140 9.89 -5.72 20.18
CA LYS A 140 10.06 -4.78 21.29
C LYS A 140 11.11 -5.27 22.29
N GLU A 141 11.13 -6.56 22.61
CA GLU A 141 12.17 -7.17 23.48
C GLU A 141 13.58 -7.05 22.89
N LEU A 142 13.68 -6.98 21.55
CA LEU A 142 14.93 -6.76 20.81
C LEU A 142 15.25 -5.27 20.58
N GLY A 143 14.45 -4.35 21.14
CA GLY A 143 14.62 -2.91 20.95
C GLY A 143 14.23 -2.39 19.57
N ILE A 144 13.47 -3.18 18.81
CA ILE A 144 12.97 -2.83 17.46
C ILE A 144 11.52 -2.35 17.58
N ALA A 145 11.26 -1.11 17.16
CA ALA A 145 9.91 -0.59 17.11
C ALA A 145 9.10 -1.27 15.99
N SER A 146 7.77 -1.32 16.13
CA SER A 146 6.92 -1.86 15.08
C SER A 146 5.60 -1.11 14.97
N TYR A 147 5.02 -1.09 13.77
CA TYR A 147 3.65 -0.65 13.53
C TYR A 147 2.86 -1.80 12.92
N VAL A 148 1.64 -2.00 13.43
CA VAL A 148 0.73 -3.06 12.98
C VAL A 148 -0.34 -2.45 12.10
N LEU A 149 -0.52 -2.99 10.89
CA LEU A 149 -1.60 -2.63 9.97
C LEU A 149 -2.95 -2.68 10.68
N THR A 150 -3.71 -1.59 10.66
CA THR A 150 -4.94 -1.42 11.44
C THR A 150 -5.99 -2.48 11.14
N GLU A 151 -6.26 -2.83 9.87
CA GLU A 151 -7.21 -3.90 9.52
C GLU A 151 -6.86 -5.23 10.21
N SER A 152 -5.58 -5.55 10.29
CA SER A 152 -5.11 -6.82 10.85
C SER A 152 -5.27 -6.92 12.37
N CYS A 153 -5.56 -5.81 13.06
CA CYS A 153 -5.78 -5.78 14.51
C CYS A 153 -6.98 -6.64 14.95
N ILE A 154 -7.93 -6.93 14.06
CA ILE A 154 -9.04 -7.87 14.34
C ILE A 154 -8.56 -9.24 14.81
N ARG A 155 -7.31 -9.60 14.50
CA ARG A 155 -6.68 -10.85 14.96
C ARG A 155 -6.27 -10.82 16.44
N GLN A 156 -6.27 -9.66 17.07
CA GLN A 156 -5.79 -9.44 18.44
C GLN A 156 -6.86 -8.81 19.34
N VAL A 157 -7.68 -7.92 18.79
CA VAL A 157 -8.71 -7.18 19.51
C VAL A 157 -10.01 -7.21 18.72
N ALA A 158 -11.14 -7.19 19.41
CA ALA A 158 -12.45 -7.07 18.77
C ALA A 158 -12.54 -5.71 18.05
N ARG A 159 -12.94 -5.73 16.81
CA ARG A 159 -13.16 -4.52 15.99
C ARG A 159 -14.53 -4.60 15.33
N GLU A 160 -15.03 -3.43 14.98
CA GLU A 160 -16.17 -3.29 14.09
C GLU A 160 -15.74 -3.56 12.64
N ARG A 161 -16.65 -3.32 11.70
CA ARG A 161 -16.36 -3.44 10.27
C ARG A 161 -15.16 -2.60 9.86
N VAL A 162 -14.37 -3.10 8.93
CA VAL A 162 -13.29 -2.32 8.31
C VAL A 162 -13.86 -1.16 7.49
N SER A 163 -13.11 -0.08 7.41
CA SER A 163 -13.44 1.08 6.58
C SER A 163 -12.21 1.58 5.81
N LEU A 164 -12.44 2.37 4.75
CA LEU A 164 -11.35 3.06 4.05
C LEU A 164 -10.62 4.07 4.95
N GLU A 165 -11.29 4.57 6.00
CA GLU A 165 -10.68 5.42 7.01
C GLU A 165 -9.60 4.70 7.83
N ASP A 166 -9.65 3.36 7.96
CA ASP A 166 -8.55 2.59 8.59
C ASP A 166 -7.24 2.73 7.78
N THR A 167 -7.32 2.69 6.44
CA THR A 167 -6.15 2.93 5.57
C THR A 167 -5.64 4.37 5.72
N PHE A 168 -6.54 5.36 5.82
CA PHE A 168 -6.16 6.75 6.02
C PHE A 168 -5.53 6.97 7.40
N ALA A 169 -6.04 6.30 8.42
CA ALA A 169 -5.45 6.33 9.77
C ALA A 169 -4.04 5.73 9.78
N ASP A 170 -3.79 4.64 9.05
CA ASP A 170 -2.46 4.05 8.89
C ASP A 170 -1.49 5.04 8.22
N LEU A 171 -1.90 5.69 7.12
CA LEU A 171 -1.08 6.71 6.43
C LEU A 171 -0.74 7.88 7.36
N LEU A 172 -1.73 8.42 8.10
CA LEU A 172 -1.52 9.53 9.03
C LEU A 172 -0.63 9.13 10.21
N THR A 173 -0.82 7.91 10.73
CA THR A 173 -0.03 7.40 11.85
C THR A 173 1.43 7.19 11.46
N LEU A 174 1.68 6.58 10.29
CA LEU A 174 3.03 6.49 9.73
C LEU A 174 3.62 7.87 9.46
N GLY A 175 2.80 8.82 8.96
CA GLY A 175 3.20 10.22 8.81
C GLY A 175 3.72 10.83 10.11
N ARG A 176 3.04 10.57 11.22
CA ARG A 176 3.47 10.99 12.56
C ARG A 176 4.74 10.26 13.02
N ILE A 177 4.84 8.95 12.84
CA ILE A 177 6.00 8.15 13.26
C ILE A 177 7.27 8.62 12.53
N PHE A 178 7.17 8.93 11.23
CA PHE A 178 8.29 9.31 10.38
C PHE A 178 8.52 10.82 10.24
N ASP A 179 7.79 11.66 11.00
CA ASP A 179 7.90 13.12 10.98
C ASP A 179 7.64 13.76 9.60
N ILE A 180 6.61 13.24 8.92
CA ILE A 180 6.15 13.70 7.59
C ILE A 180 4.63 13.99 7.57
N GLU A 181 4.08 14.46 8.69
CA GLU A 181 2.63 14.66 8.86
C GLU A 181 2.01 15.49 7.73
N ALA A 182 2.64 16.60 7.35
CA ALA A 182 2.10 17.46 6.29
C ALA A 182 1.95 16.74 4.95
N ARG A 183 2.91 15.84 4.62
CA ARG A 183 2.84 15.02 3.41
C ARG A 183 1.72 13.99 3.53
N ALA A 184 1.68 13.25 4.63
CA ALA A 184 0.65 12.24 4.86
C ALA A 184 -0.75 12.85 4.83
N GLN A 185 -0.95 14.01 5.47
CA GLN A 185 -2.22 14.74 5.47
C GLN A 185 -2.65 15.10 4.05
N LYS A 186 -1.73 15.70 3.24
CA LYS A 186 -2.03 16.06 1.85
C LYS A 186 -2.46 14.86 1.00
N LEU A 187 -1.79 13.71 1.16
CA LEU A 187 -2.13 12.47 0.45
C LEU A 187 -3.51 11.95 0.86
N VAL A 188 -3.79 11.93 2.16
CA VAL A 188 -5.08 11.48 2.70
C VAL A 188 -6.21 12.42 2.28
N ASP A 189 -6.00 13.74 2.32
CA ASP A 189 -7.01 14.72 1.88
C ASP A 189 -7.37 14.51 0.40
N GLY A 190 -6.38 14.21 -0.45
CA GLY A 190 -6.61 13.87 -1.86
C GLY A 190 -7.46 12.60 -2.01
N GLN A 191 -7.15 11.55 -1.28
CA GLN A 191 -7.91 10.29 -1.31
C GLN A 191 -9.34 10.47 -0.76
N ARG A 192 -9.51 11.21 0.34
CA ARG A 192 -10.84 11.52 0.89
C ARG A 192 -11.69 12.33 -0.08
N ALA A 193 -11.09 13.30 -0.80
CA ALA A 193 -11.80 14.06 -1.83
C ALA A 193 -12.28 13.16 -2.97
N GLN A 194 -11.45 12.24 -3.45
CA GLN A 194 -11.84 11.25 -4.47
C GLN A 194 -12.97 10.34 -3.97
N LEU A 195 -12.84 9.80 -2.76
CA LEU A 195 -13.86 8.94 -2.14
C LEU A 195 -15.20 9.68 -1.99
N LYS A 196 -15.15 10.95 -1.56
CA LYS A 196 -16.34 11.82 -1.47
C LYS A 196 -17.01 12.02 -2.83
N ASN A 197 -16.24 12.16 -3.91
CA ASN A 197 -16.79 12.29 -5.26
C ASN A 197 -17.53 11.00 -5.68
N ILE A 198 -16.92 9.83 -5.42
CA ILE A 198 -17.54 8.53 -5.71
C ILE A 198 -18.85 8.38 -4.94
N THR A 199 -18.82 8.52 -3.61
CA THR A 199 -20.00 8.34 -2.77
C THR A 199 -21.06 9.40 -3.02
N GLY A 200 -20.65 10.64 -3.36
CA GLY A 200 -21.54 11.73 -3.73
C GLY A 200 -22.29 11.47 -5.05
N ALA A 201 -21.61 10.95 -6.05
CA ALA A 201 -22.23 10.60 -7.34
C ALA A 201 -23.24 9.44 -7.23
N LEU A 202 -23.12 8.63 -6.19
CA LEU A 202 -24.02 7.51 -5.91
C LEU A 202 -25.17 7.89 -4.95
N GLN A 203 -25.26 9.14 -4.51
CA GLN A 203 -26.37 9.58 -3.68
C GLN A 203 -27.70 9.47 -4.46
N GLY A 204 -28.69 8.83 -3.82
CA GLY A 204 -30.00 8.59 -4.44
C GLY A 204 -30.09 7.34 -5.32
N VAL A 205 -28.98 6.63 -5.56
CA VAL A 205 -29.01 5.31 -6.20
C VAL A 205 -29.59 4.29 -5.21
N THR A 206 -30.78 3.78 -5.54
CA THR A 206 -31.52 2.85 -4.66
C THR A 206 -31.15 1.39 -4.91
N HIS A 207 -30.79 1.06 -6.14
CA HIS A 207 -30.35 -0.30 -6.48
C HIS A 207 -28.89 -0.52 -6.03
N LYS A 208 -28.70 -1.50 -5.17
CA LYS A 208 -27.36 -1.90 -4.66
C LYS A 208 -27.03 -3.29 -5.20
N PRO A 209 -26.17 -3.41 -6.22
CA PRO A 209 -25.75 -4.70 -6.74
C PRO A 209 -25.12 -5.58 -5.67
N LYS A 210 -25.38 -6.87 -5.72
CA LYS A 210 -24.75 -7.88 -4.86
C LYS A 210 -23.42 -8.30 -5.45
N VAL A 211 -22.38 -8.27 -4.66
CA VAL A 211 -20.99 -8.58 -5.08
C VAL A 211 -20.45 -9.75 -4.31
N PHE A 212 -19.92 -10.74 -5.03
CA PHE A 212 -19.12 -11.81 -4.48
C PHE A 212 -17.63 -11.53 -4.71
N VAL A 213 -16.80 -11.66 -3.68
CA VAL A 213 -15.34 -11.58 -3.80
C VAL A 213 -14.78 -12.99 -3.90
N PHE A 214 -14.11 -13.31 -4.99
CA PHE A 214 -13.47 -14.59 -5.20
C PHE A 214 -11.94 -14.43 -5.23
N ASP A 215 -11.29 -14.87 -4.16
CA ASP A 215 -9.83 -14.87 -4.07
C ASP A 215 -9.22 -16.14 -4.67
N SER A 216 -9.67 -17.30 -4.23
CA SER A 216 -9.12 -18.60 -4.63
C SER A 216 -10.03 -19.74 -4.18
N GLY A 217 -9.58 -20.98 -4.41
CA GLY A 217 -10.21 -22.20 -3.93
C GLY A 217 -11.25 -22.78 -4.89
N THR A 218 -11.02 -24.01 -5.33
CA THR A 218 -11.91 -24.74 -6.25
C THR A 218 -13.04 -25.47 -5.55
N ASP A 219 -12.72 -26.21 -4.48
CA ASP A 219 -13.69 -26.98 -3.71
C ASP A 219 -14.41 -26.09 -2.70
N ILE A 220 -13.67 -25.21 -2.04
CA ILE A 220 -14.16 -24.27 -1.05
C ILE A 220 -13.64 -22.88 -1.43
N PRO A 221 -14.53 -21.93 -1.78
CA PRO A 221 -14.09 -20.59 -2.17
C PRO A 221 -13.48 -19.84 -0.98
N VAL A 222 -12.38 -19.11 -1.23
CA VAL A 222 -11.87 -18.11 -0.31
C VAL A 222 -12.49 -16.77 -0.71
N THR A 223 -13.06 -16.09 0.27
CA THR A 223 -13.83 -14.85 0.11
C THR A 223 -13.60 -13.90 1.28
N THR A 224 -14.37 -12.83 1.36
CA THR A 224 -14.26 -11.82 2.43
C THR A 224 -15.58 -11.53 3.11
N GLY A 225 -15.51 -11.38 4.43
CA GLY A 225 -16.58 -10.80 5.25
C GLY A 225 -16.31 -9.30 5.53
N PRO A 226 -17.07 -8.71 6.49
CA PRO A 226 -17.04 -7.27 6.80
C PRO A 226 -15.76 -6.75 7.46
N TYR A 227 -14.81 -7.63 7.79
CA TYR A 227 -13.52 -7.24 8.40
C TYR A 227 -12.35 -7.25 7.41
N ALA A 228 -12.62 -7.30 6.10
CA ALA A 228 -11.61 -7.20 5.05
C ALA A 228 -11.88 -6.01 4.12
N MET A 229 -10.82 -5.38 3.61
CA MET A 229 -10.88 -4.15 2.80
C MET A 229 -11.84 -4.23 1.59
N PRO A 230 -11.99 -5.36 0.85
CA PRO A 230 -12.94 -5.44 -0.24
C PRO A 230 -14.39 -5.14 0.18
N HIS A 231 -14.77 -5.48 1.42
CA HIS A 231 -16.11 -5.14 1.93
C HIS A 231 -16.31 -3.62 1.99
N ALA A 232 -15.37 -2.87 2.58
CA ALA A 232 -15.44 -1.41 2.66
C ALA A 232 -15.47 -0.76 1.27
N MET A 233 -14.72 -1.30 0.31
CA MET A 233 -14.69 -0.82 -1.07
C MET A 233 -16.02 -1.08 -1.78
N ILE A 234 -16.63 -2.24 -1.57
CA ILE A 234 -17.95 -2.60 -2.12
C ILE A 234 -19.03 -1.66 -1.57
N GLU A 235 -19.04 -1.40 -0.26
CA GLU A 235 -19.99 -0.46 0.34
C GLU A 235 -19.80 0.96 -0.21
N ALA A 236 -18.56 1.44 -0.31
CA ALA A 236 -18.25 2.76 -0.87
C ALA A 236 -18.57 2.87 -2.36
N ALA A 237 -18.53 1.76 -3.09
CA ALA A 237 -18.95 1.65 -4.48
C ALA A 237 -20.49 1.51 -4.65
N GLY A 238 -21.28 1.67 -3.58
CA GLY A 238 -22.76 1.63 -3.63
C GLY A 238 -23.33 0.23 -3.82
N ALA A 239 -22.68 -0.81 -3.36
CA ALA A 239 -23.06 -2.21 -3.51
C ALA A 239 -23.11 -2.95 -2.15
N VAL A 240 -23.41 -4.23 -2.17
CA VAL A 240 -23.48 -5.10 -0.99
C VAL A 240 -22.58 -6.31 -1.20
N ASN A 241 -21.68 -6.59 -0.24
CA ASN A 241 -20.97 -7.84 -0.20
C ASN A 241 -21.94 -8.96 0.20
N ILE A 242 -22.03 -10.04 -0.59
CA ILE A 242 -22.98 -11.13 -0.29
C ILE A 242 -22.71 -11.82 1.06
N PHE A 243 -21.52 -11.63 1.65
CA PHE A 243 -21.12 -12.17 2.95
C PHE A 243 -20.97 -11.09 4.04
N ASP A 244 -21.76 -10.01 3.97
CA ASP A 244 -21.73 -8.90 4.92
C ASP A 244 -22.27 -9.24 6.30
N ASP A 245 -22.96 -10.37 6.45
CA ASP A 245 -23.52 -10.93 7.67
C ASP A 245 -22.55 -11.86 8.45
N LEU A 246 -21.40 -12.19 7.85
CA LEU A 246 -20.44 -13.09 8.47
C LEU A 246 -19.28 -12.30 9.13
N ASN A 247 -19.21 -12.36 10.45
CA ASN A 247 -18.19 -11.65 11.25
C ASN A 247 -16.77 -12.23 11.01
N SER A 248 -16.22 -11.98 9.84
CA SER A 248 -14.92 -12.48 9.42
C SER A 248 -14.19 -11.48 8.52
N SER A 249 -12.87 -11.63 8.43
CA SER A 249 -12.01 -11.00 7.42
C SER A 249 -11.96 -11.89 6.17
N TRP A 250 -10.78 -12.29 5.72
CA TRP A 250 -10.62 -13.34 4.71
C TRP A 250 -11.01 -14.69 5.30
N MET A 251 -11.88 -15.41 4.59
CA MET A 251 -12.48 -16.64 5.11
C MET A 251 -12.74 -17.67 4.02
N ARG A 252 -12.94 -18.91 4.45
CA ARG A 252 -13.47 -19.97 3.59
C ARG A 252 -14.99 -19.89 3.62
N GLY A 253 -15.60 -19.72 2.45
CA GLY A 253 -17.06 -19.78 2.25
C GLY A 253 -17.51 -21.17 1.83
N ASN A 254 -18.68 -21.23 1.17
CA ASN A 254 -19.13 -22.43 0.44
C ASN A 254 -19.86 -22.00 -0.84
N TRP A 255 -19.93 -22.89 -1.81
CA TRP A 255 -20.54 -22.58 -3.10
C TRP A 255 -22.08 -22.54 -3.03
N GLU A 256 -22.69 -23.28 -2.13
CA GLU A 256 -24.13 -23.30 -1.90
C GLU A 256 -24.62 -21.93 -1.44
N ASP A 257 -23.88 -21.27 -0.53
CA ASP A 257 -24.20 -19.90 -0.11
C ASP A 257 -24.04 -18.89 -1.26
N VAL A 258 -23.01 -19.05 -2.09
CA VAL A 258 -22.83 -18.19 -3.29
C VAL A 258 -24.03 -18.33 -4.22
N ILE A 259 -24.48 -19.56 -4.49
CA ILE A 259 -25.65 -19.84 -5.34
C ILE A 259 -26.92 -19.25 -4.71
N ALA A 260 -27.17 -19.51 -3.44
CA ALA A 260 -28.37 -19.06 -2.74
C ALA A 260 -28.44 -17.52 -2.64
N ARG A 261 -27.31 -16.82 -2.45
CA ARG A 261 -27.23 -15.36 -2.36
C ARG A 261 -27.25 -14.70 -3.73
N ASN A 262 -26.95 -15.43 -4.79
CA ASN A 262 -27.02 -15.06 -6.19
C ASN A 262 -26.43 -13.66 -6.48
N PRO A 263 -25.10 -13.50 -6.51
CA PRO A 263 -24.46 -12.22 -6.79
C PRO A 263 -24.70 -11.73 -8.20
N ASP A 264 -24.81 -10.40 -8.35
CA ASP A 264 -24.90 -9.71 -9.64
C ASP A 264 -23.52 -9.53 -10.29
N TRP A 265 -22.47 -9.45 -9.48
CA TRP A 265 -21.09 -9.25 -9.89
C TRP A 265 -20.14 -10.13 -9.09
N ILE A 266 -19.00 -10.49 -9.70
CA ILE A 266 -17.89 -11.16 -9.03
C ILE A 266 -16.65 -10.31 -9.18
N VAL A 267 -16.05 -9.95 -8.04
CA VAL A 267 -14.67 -9.42 -7.97
C VAL A 267 -13.72 -10.60 -7.93
N ILE A 268 -12.87 -10.72 -8.95
CA ILE A 268 -11.79 -11.72 -8.99
C ILE A 268 -10.51 -11.05 -8.47
N VAL A 269 -9.99 -11.54 -7.36
CA VAL A 269 -8.73 -11.04 -6.79
C VAL A 269 -7.56 -11.71 -7.50
N ASP A 270 -6.66 -10.91 -8.07
CA ASP A 270 -5.41 -11.39 -8.65
C ASP A 270 -4.33 -11.52 -7.59
N ASN A 271 -4.06 -12.74 -7.17
CA ASN A 271 -3.02 -13.11 -6.21
C ASN A 271 -1.97 -14.06 -6.82
N ASP A 272 -1.72 -13.97 -8.14
CA ASP A 272 -0.77 -14.68 -8.99
C ASP A 272 -1.28 -16.02 -9.55
N GLN A 273 -1.59 -16.98 -8.70
CA GLN A 273 -1.98 -18.34 -9.13
C GLN A 273 -3.19 -18.86 -8.36
N PRO A 274 -4.20 -19.36 -9.04
CA PRO A 274 -4.39 -19.32 -10.51
C PRO A 274 -4.46 -17.90 -11.05
N THR A 275 -4.11 -17.71 -12.33
CA THR A 275 -4.25 -16.39 -13.00
C THR A 275 -5.70 -15.92 -12.99
N PRO A 276 -5.96 -14.60 -13.12
CA PRO A 276 -7.34 -14.09 -13.22
C PRO A 276 -8.17 -14.77 -14.29
N ASP A 277 -7.61 -15.02 -15.48
CA ASP A 277 -8.28 -15.75 -16.55
C ASP A 277 -8.56 -17.20 -16.17
N GLY A 278 -7.61 -17.86 -15.49
CA GLY A 278 -7.82 -19.21 -14.97
C GLY A 278 -8.95 -19.27 -13.95
N LYS A 279 -9.02 -18.28 -13.03
CA LYS A 279 -10.13 -18.16 -12.07
C LYS A 279 -11.45 -17.91 -12.77
N ARG A 280 -11.48 -17.01 -13.75
CA ARG A 280 -12.69 -16.72 -14.56
C ARG A 280 -13.17 -17.97 -15.29
N GLN A 281 -12.26 -18.69 -15.95
CA GLN A 281 -12.59 -19.93 -16.66
C GLN A 281 -13.10 -21.03 -15.71
N PHE A 282 -12.48 -21.17 -14.55
CA PHE A 282 -12.97 -22.08 -13.52
C PHE A 282 -14.43 -21.75 -13.13
N LEU A 283 -14.73 -20.47 -12.81
CA LEU A 283 -16.08 -20.04 -12.44
C LEU A 283 -17.11 -20.32 -13.55
N LEU A 284 -16.76 -20.04 -14.81
CA LEU A 284 -17.62 -20.28 -15.96
C LEU A 284 -17.82 -21.77 -16.30
N SER A 285 -16.85 -22.61 -15.95
CA SER A 285 -16.91 -24.06 -16.24
C SER A 285 -17.60 -24.88 -15.15
N LYS A 286 -17.90 -24.27 -14.00
CA LYS A 286 -18.53 -24.96 -12.86
C LYS A 286 -20.04 -25.07 -13.05
N PRO A 287 -20.62 -26.27 -13.34
CA PRO A 287 -22.03 -26.41 -13.72
C PRO A 287 -22.99 -25.89 -12.66
N GLU A 288 -22.64 -26.04 -11.36
CA GLU A 288 -23.47 -25.63 -10.24
C GLU A 288 -23.65 -24.10 -10.16
N LEU A 289 -22.75 -23.34 -10.80
CA LEU A 289 -22.80 -21.87 -10.81
C LEU A 289 -23.50 -21.30 -12.05
N SER A 290 -23.96 -22.15 -12.99
CA SER A 290 -24.51 -21.70 -14.30
C SER A 290 -25.69 -20.74 -14.17
N ASP A 291 -26.51 -20.89 -13.11
CA ASP A 291 -27.68 -20.07 -12.87
C ASP A 291 -27.38 -18.80 -12.06
N VAL A 292 -26.17 -18.65 -11.52
CA VAL A 292 -25.75 -17.44 -10.81
C VAL A 292 -25.71 -16.26 -11.78
N THR A 293 -26.38 -15.16 -11.43
CA THR A 293 -26.53 -13.98 -12.30
C THR A 293 -25.21 -13.48 -12.85
N ALA A 294 -24.18 -13.30 -11.99
CA ALA A 294 -22.87 -12.84 -12.40
C ALA A 294 -22.17 -13.78 -13.40
N ILE A 295 -22.38 -15.10 -13.29
CA ILE A 295 -21.83 -16.11 -14.19
C ILE A 295 -22.53 -16.07 -15.53
N ARG A 296 -23.87 -16.12 -15.53
CA ARG A 296 -24.70 -16.09 -16.74
C ARG A 296 -24.46 -14.83 -17.56
N GLU A 297 -24.29 -13.68 -16.89
CA GLU A 297 -24.10 -12.38 -17.53
C GLU A 297 -22.60 -12.02 -17.70
N GLN A 298 -21.70 -12.89 -17.27
CA GLN A 298 -20.25 -12.70 -17.32
C GLN A 298 -19.77 -11.38 -16.69
N LYS A 299 -20.39 -10.98 -15.58
CA LYS A 299 -20.09 -9.74 -14.86
C LYS A 299 -18.95 -9.94 -13.86
N PHE A 300 -17.74 -9.66 -14.31
CA PHE A 300 -16.53 -9.78 -13.53
C PHE A 300 -15.78 -8.45 -13.44
N VAL A 301 -15.23 -8.16 -12.28
CA VAL A 301 -14.27 -7.06 -12.06
C VAL A 301 -12.96 -7.66 -11.54
N LEU A 302 -11.86 -7.33 -12.20
CA LEU A 302 -10.54 -7.74 -11.75
C LEU A 302 -10.01 -6.73 -10.73
N MET A 303 -9.45 -7.23 -9.63
CA MET A 303 -8.83 -6.44 -8.59
C MET A 303 -7.48 -7.07 -8.20
N ASP A 304 -6.40 -6.31 -8.31
CA ASP A 304 -5.08 -6.76 -7.86
C ASP A 304 -5.08 -7.03 -6.35
N PHE A 305 -4.28 -7.98 -5.87
CA PHE A 305 -4.20 -8.30 -4.44
C PHE A 305 -3.81 -7.09 -3.58
N ALA A 306 -2.89 -6.23 -4.07
CA ALA A 306 -2.53 -5.00 -3.36
C ALA A 306 -3.66 -3.96 -3.37
N GLU A 307 -4.61 -4.04 -4.29
CA GLU A 307 -5.83 -3.22 -4.31
C GLU A 307 -6.91 -3.78 -3.38
N ALA A 308 -6.96 -5.11 -3.24
CA ALA A 308 -7.91 -5.80 -2.38
C ALA A 308 -7.48 -5.84 -0.90
N THR A 309 -6.29 -5.35 -0.58
CA THR A 309 -5.75 -5.26 0.79
C THR A 309 -5.51 -3.80 1.16
N PRO A 310 -5.49 -3.44 2.47
CA PRO A 310 -5.34 -2.04 2.88
C PRO A 310 -4.09 -1.39 2.29
N GLY A 311 -4.26 -0.31 1.55
CA GLY A 311 -3.14 0.36 0.88
C GLY A 311 -3.57 1.58 0.06
N PRO A 312 -2.62 2.30 -0.55
CA PRO A 312 -2.86 3.57 -1.21
C PRO A 312 -3.72 3.46 -2.48
N ARG A 313 -3.88 2.24 -3.06
CA ARG A 313 -4.68 2.03 -4.28
C ARG A 313 -6.16 1.75 -4.01
N ASN A 314 -6.60 1.64 -2.74
CA ASN A 314 -7.97 1.25 -2.42
C ASN A 314 -9.03 2.21 -3.00
N VAL A 315 -8.79 3.53 -2.93
CA VAL A 315 -9.77 4.52 -3.42
C VAL A 315 -9.89 4.47 -4.95
N GLU A 316 -8.77 4.34 -5.66
CA GLU A 316 -8.77 4.19 -7.12
C GLU A 316 -9.48 2.90 -7.55
N ALA A 317 -9.19 1.79 -6.89
CA ALA A 317 -9.86 0.51 -7.15
C ALA A 317 -11.36 0.57 -6.82
N THR A 318 -11.75 1.30 -5.75
CA THR A 318 -13.15 1.59 -5.45
C THR A 318 -13.82 2.39 -6.57
N HIS A 319 -13.12 3.36 -7.17
CA HIS A 319 -13.65 4.14 -8.30
C HIS A 319 -13.91 3.24 -9.52
N ARG A 320 -12.96 2.37 -9.88
CA ARG A 320 -13.15 1.41 -10.98
C ARG A 320 -14.29 0.43 -10.71
N LEU A 321 -14.39 -0.07 -9.47
CA LEU A 321 -15.50 -0.92 -9.05
C LEU A 321 -16.82 -0.18 -9.17
N ALA A 322 -16.94 1.03 -8.63
CA ALA A 322 -18.15 1.85 -8.72
C ALA A 322 -18.56 2.15 -10.16
N HIS A 323 -17.59 2.40 -11.05
CA HIS A 323 -17.87 2.57 -12.48
C HIS A 323 -18.46 1.29 -13.11
N ALA A 324 -17.86 0.13 -12.82
CA ALA A 324 -18.38 -1.14 -13.34
C ALA A 324 -19.83 -1.42 -12.88
N LEU A 325 -20.11 -1.14 -11.60
CA LEU A 325 -21.41 -1.38 -10.98
C LEU A 325 -22.47 -0.33 -11.39
N HIS A 326 -22.07 0.91 -11.60
CA HIS A 326 -22.94 2.07 -11.83
C HIS A 326 -22.44 2.96 -12.99
N PRO A 327 -22.30 2.44 -14.23
CA PRO A 327 -21.67 3.17 -15.33
C PRO A 327 -22.45 4.44 -15.75
N ALA A 328 -23.73 4.53 -15.42
CA ALA A 328 -24.55 5.73 -15.66
C ALA A 328 -24.26 6.88 -14.67
N HIS A 329 -23.63 6.59 -13.53
CA HIS A 329 -23.41 7.55 -12.45
C HIS A 329 -21.92 7.86 -12.23
N ILE A 330 -21.05 6.94 -12.56
CA ILE A 330 -19.59 7.04 -12.34
C ILE A 330 -18.88 6.96 -13.69
N THR A 331 -18.06 7.97 -13.98
CA THR A 331 -17.16 7.99 -15.14
C THR A 331 -15.73 7.81 -14.69
N LEU A 332 -14.94 7.03 -15.45
CA LEU A 332 -13.50 6.97 -15.24
C LEU A 332 -12.83 8.22 -15.81
N PRO A 333 -11.73 8.70 -15.22
CA PRO A 333 -11.01 9.88 -15.68
C PRO A 333 -10.34 9.69 -17.04
#